data_137b4d49a61a642567a5cb72d7a276e2
#
_entry.id   137b4d49a61a642567a5cb72d7a276e2
#
_cell.length_a   1.000
_cell.length_b   1.000
_cell.length_c   1.000
_cell.angle_alpha   90.00
_cell.angle_beta   90.00
_cell.angle_gamma   90.00
#
_symmetry.space_group_name_H-M   'P 1'
#
loop_
_entity.id
_entity.type
_entity.pdbx_description
1 polymer ?
#
loop_
_entity_poly.entity_id
_entity_poly.type
_entity_poly.pdbx_seq_one_letter_code
_entity_poly.pdbx_strand_id
1 'polypeptide(L)'
;MNKKNIFYAALLLMAIGAEAKEIKGKVMADGKGLAKVVVTDGTAFALTSEDGSYMIDADEKAHFIYVVTPSGYMAPCNGGTPVFYKTLNENSHDFQLHRWGTVGGKYAMMAAADTQPRGENAFHRLETEAFPDLKQVGFEYMSQNIPAFAIFLGDILWDNLEMFPHIKQEIAKIQIPIYPVIGNHDHDKEVSDDDASAHLYRHFFGPTYYAFNAGKDYYIVLDNILYKGNKKYEVGLNDQQLNWVKSYLQYVPKGAHLFVCMHAPAYFYNCLLYTSPSPRDTR
;
A
#
# COMPACT_ATOMS: atom_id res chain seq x y z
N MET A 1 36.75 57.40 21.22
CA MET A 1 36.35 56.46 20.19
C MET A 1 36.13 55.07 20.82
N ASN A 2 34.93 54.73 21.19
CA ASN A 2 34.62 53.46 21.84
C ASN A 2 34.15 52.45 20.77
N LYS A 3 34.89 51.39 20.57
CA LYS A 3 34.51 50.23 19.77
C LYS A 3 33.60 49.34 20.62
N LYS A 4 32.30 49.25 20.29
CA LYS A 4 31.39 48.26 20.85
C LYS A 4 31.63 46.91 20.18
N ASN A 5 32.11 45.94 20.96
CA ASN A 5 32.15 44.54 20.54
C ASN A 5 30.73 43.98 20.61
N ILE A 6 30.17 43.63 19.46
CA ILE A 6 28.91 42.89 19.35
C ILE A 6 29.26 41.39 19.34
N PHE A 7 28.98 40.72 20.44
CA PHE A 7 29.02 39.25 20.51
C PHE A 7 27.76 38.70 19.81
N TYR A 8 27.95 38.07 18.68
CA TYR A 8 26.91 37.20 18.08
C TYR A 8 26.94 35.87 18.83
N ALA A 9 25.95 35.64 19.68
CA ALA A 9 25.65 34.32 20.20
C ALA A 9 25.01 33.51 19.08
N ALA A 10 25.76 32.60 18.49
CA ALA A 10 25.20 31.58 17.60
C ALA A 10 24.36 30.61 18.45
N LEU A 11 23.04 30.73 18.35
CA LEU A 11 22.11 29.77 18.92
C LEU A 11 22.22 28.49 18.07
N LEU A 12 22.96 27.52 18.57
CA LEU A 12 22.95 26.16 18.02
C LEU A 12 21.59 25.53 18.38
N LEU A 13 20.63 25.61 17.48
CA LEU A 13 19.46 24.76 17.55
C LEU A 13 19.95 23.33 17.33
N MET A 14 20.13 22.57 18.41
CA MET A 14 20.15 21.14 18.33
C MET A 14 18.73 20.69 17.88
N ALA A 15 18.58 20.42 16.59
CA ALA A 15 17.48 19.60 16.12
C ALA A 15 17.65 18.27 16.85
N ILE A 16 16.68 17.92 17.69
CA ILE A 16 16.51 16.55 18.18
C ILE A 16 16.08 15.78 16.94
N GLY A 17 17.07 15.35 16.14
CA GLY A 17 16.85 14.46 15.02
C GLY A 17 16.38 13.12 15.59
N ALA A 18 15.27 12.60 15.10
CA ALA A 18 14.99 11.18 15.22
C ALA A 18 16.26 10.46 14.72
N GLU A 19 16.78 9.51 15.48
CA GLU A 19 17.93 8.73 15.04
C GLU A 19 17.48 7.94 13.81
N ALA A 20 18.13 8.16 12.68
CA ALA A 20 17.85 7.45 11.44
C ALA A 20 18.68 6.17 11.41
N LYS A 21 18.08 5.07 11.01
CA LYS A 21 18.76 3.79 10.81
C LYS A 21 19.16 3.64 9.35
N GLU A 22 20.47 3.60 9.06
CA GLU A 22 20.95 3.31 7.71
C GLU A 22 20.59 1.88 7.32
N ILE A 23 19.78 1.73 6.27
CA ILE A 23 19.38 0.45 5.69
C ILE A 23 19.93 0.36 4.27
N LYS A 24 20.54 -0.79 3.95
CA LYS A 24 21.08 -1.11 2.63
C LYS A 24 20.46 -2.37 2.10
N GLY A 25 20.31 -2.44 0.78
CA GLY A 25 19.82 -3.62 0.10
C GLY A 25 19.93 -3.52 -1.41
N LYS A 26 19.40 -4.51 -2.10
CA LYS A 26 19.31 -4.56 -3.55
C LYS A 26 17.91 -4.91 -4.02
N VAL A 27 17.50 -4.30 -5.12
CA VAL A 27 16.29 -4.72 -5.85
C VAL A 27 16.74 -5.43 -7.12
N MET A 28 16.31 -6.67 -7.27
CA MET A 28 16.76 -7.55 -8.34
C MET A 28 15.58 -8.24 -9.04
N ALA A 29 15.77 -8.59 -10.30
CA ALA A 29 14.91 -9.52 -11.03
C ALA A 29 15.75 -10.33 -12.00
N ASP A 30 15.44 -11.62 -12.17
CA ASP A 30 16.14 -12.54 -13.07
C ASP A 30 17.68 -12.54 -12.85
N GLY A 31 18.12 -12.41 -11.59
CA GLY A 31 19.54 -12.35 -11.21
C GLY A 31 20.26 -11.05 -11.56
N LYS A 32 19.53 -10.02 -12.00
CA LYS A 32 20.08 -8.70 -12.36
C LYS A 32 19.51 -7.61 -11.45
N GLY A 33 20.33 -6.62 -11.11
CA GLY A 33 19.88 -5.43 -10.41
C GLY A 33 18.90 -4.62 -11.26
N LEU A 34 17.91 -4.03 -10.60
CA LEU A 34 16.96 -3.12 -11.22
C LEU A 34 17.30 -1.69 -10.81
N ALA A 35 17.68 -0.86 -11.77
CA ALA A 35 17.97 0.55 -11.57
C ALA A 35 16.69 1.40 -11.47
N LYS A 36 16.80 2.52 -10.74
CA LYS A 36 15.75 3.55 -10.62
C LYS A 36 14.44 3.02 -10.01
N VAL A 37 14.51 1.96 -9.23
CA VAL A 37 13.37 1.52 -8.42
C VAL A 37 13.30 2.39 -7.18
N VAL A 38 12.11 2.89 -6.89
CA VAL A 38 11.85 3.69 -5.68
C VAL A 38 11.75 2.76 -4.49
N VAL A 39 12.51 3.05 -3.43
CA VAL A 39 12.46 2.39 -2.13
C VAL A 39 12.08 3.43 -1.09
N THR A 40 11.26 3.07 -0.13
CA THR A 40 10.79 3.99 0.92
C THR A 40 10.58 3.23 2.23
N ASP A 41 10.58 3.96 3.33
CA ASP A 41 10.16 3.48 4.65
C ASP A 41 8.78 4.01 5.08
N GLY A 42 8.11 4.76 4.18
CA GLY A 42 6.87 5.48 4.47
C GLY A 42 7.10 6.95 4.82
N THR A 43 8.37 7.42 4.85
CA THR A 43 8.74 8.82 5.06
C THR A 43 9.85 9.24 4.11
N ALA A 44 10.97 8.55 4.14
CA ALA A 44 12.13 8.77 3.30
C ALA A 44 12.02 7.99 1.97
N PHE A 45 12.83 8.39 0.99
CA PHE A 45 12.89 7.78 -0.32
C PHE A 45 14.32 7.61 -0.79
N ALA A 46 14.58 6.50 -1.47
CA ALA A 46 15.82 6.26 -2.19
C ALA A 46 15.52 5.69 -3.59
N LEU A 47 16.46 5.86 -4.51
CA LEU A 47 16.43 5.22 -5.82
C LEU A 47 17.54 4.18 -5.91
N THR A 48 17.27 3.04 -6.48
CA THR A 48 18.30 2.04 -6.76
C THR A 48 19.26 2.54 -7.86
N SER A 49 20.54 2.22 -7.69
CA SER A 49 21.60 2.43 -8.67
C SER A 49 21.53 1.42 -9.82
N GLU A 50 22.47 1.51 -10.77
CA GLU A 50 22.49 0.63 -11.97
C GLU A 50 22.63 -0.86 -11.63
N ASP A 51 23.29 -1.21 -10.53
CA ASP A 51 23.41 -2.60 -10.06
C ASP A 51 22.27 -3.04 -9.12
N GLY A 52 21.22 -2.20 -8.97
CA GLY A 52 20.07 -2.42 -8.11
C GLY A 52 20.29 -2.09 -6.65
N SER A 53 21.49 -1.67 -6.23
CA SER A 53 21.77 -1.33 -4.83
C SER A 53 21.10 -0.02 -4.41
N TYR A 54 20.70 0.07 -3.16
CA TYR A 54 20.17 1.28 -2.54
C TYR A 54 20.66 1.44 -1.10
N MET A 55 20.57 2.65 -0.61
CA MET A 55 20.77 3.02 0.78
C MET A 55 19.71 4.04 1.16
N ILE A 56 19.08 3.85 2.31
CA ILE A 56 18.05 4.74 2.84
C ILE A 56 18.30 4.96 4.34
N ASP A 57 18.19 6.21 4.78
CA ASP A 57 18.18 6.58 6.19
C ASP A 57 16.73 6.48 6.68
N ALA A 58 16.37 5.32 7.20
CA ALA A 58 15.02 5.01 7.63
C ALA A 58 14.70 5.61 8.99
N ASP A 59 13.47 6.08 9.18
CA ASP A 59 12.95 6.47 10.48
C ASP A 59 12.91 5.24 11.39
N GLU A 60 13.44 5.34 12.60
CA GLU A 60 13.43 4.23 13.57
C GLU A 60 12.02 3.76 13.94
N LYS A 61 11.02 4.61 13.77
CA LYS A 61 9.60 4.29 13.98
C LYS A 61 8.92 3.65 12.77
N ALA A 62 9.61 3.59 11.62
CA ALA A 62 9.05 2.95 10.45
C ALA A 62 8.83 1.44 10.70
N HIS A 63 7.72 0.92 10.26
CA HIS A 63 7.42 -0.51 10.39
C HIS A 63 8.13 -1.34 9.32
N PHE A 64 8.31 -0.77 8.13
CA PHE A 64 8.80 -1.47 6.95
C PHE A 64 9.76 -0.64 6.12
N ILE A 65 10.62 -1.34 5.39
CA ILE A 65 11.22 -0.86 4.14
C ILE A 65 10.47 -1.54 3.02
N TYR A 66 10.06 -0.80 1.99
CA TYR A 66 9.32 -1.37 0.88
C TYR A 66 9.65 -0.73 -0.47
N VAL A 67 9.44 -1.50 -1.52
CA VAL A 67 9.69 -1.06 -2.89
C VAL A 67 8.40 -0.65 -3.57
N VAL A 68 8.44 0.44 -4.32
CA VAL A 68 7.41 0.73 -5.31
C VAL A 68 7.65 -0.20 -6.49
N THR A 69 6.88 -1.29 -6.56
CA THR A 69 7.03 -2.29 -7.62
C THR A 69 6.89 -1.64 -8.99
N PRO A 70 7.93 -1.66 -9.84
CA PRO A 70 7.87 -1.01 -11.13
C PRO A 70 7.05 -1.80 -12.15
N SER A 71 6.52 -1.11 -13.15
CA SER A 71 5.79 -1.75 -14.27
C SER A 71 6.61 -2.86 -14.94
N GLY A 72 5.96 -3.96 -15.27
CA GLY A 72 6.57 -5.16 -15.85
C GLY A 72 7.16 -6.12 -14.83
N TYR A 73 7.02 -5.81 -13.55
CA TYR A 73 7.50 -6.65 -12.45
C TYR A 73 6.43 -6.83 -11.37
N MET A 74 6.63 -7.85 -10.55
CA MET A 74 5.80 -8.18 -9.39
C MET A 74 6.67 -8.68 -8.25
N ALA A 75 6.34 -8.33 -7.02
CA ALA A 75 6.90 -8.97 -5.84
C ALA A 75 6.33 -10.39 -5.67
N PRO A 76 7.07 -11.32 -5.06
CA PRO A 76 6.54 -12.64 -4.72
C PRO A 76 5.26 -12.51 -3.89
N CYS A 77 4.27 -13.36 -4.16
CA CYS A 77 3.04 -13.38 -3.38
C CYS A 77 3.13 -14.37 -2.20
N ASN A 78 2.60 -13.96 -1.06
CA ASN A 78 2.34 -14.83 0.08
C ASN A 78 0.86 -14.74 0.46
N GLY A 79 0.15 -15.87 0.44
CA GLY A 79 -1.29 -15.87 0.68
C GLY A 79 -2.07 -15.00 -0.31
N GLY A 80 -1.67 -14.98 -1.60
CA GLY A 80 -2.32 -14.22 -2.66
C GLY A 80 -1.98 -12.72 -2.70
N THR A 81 -1.25 -12.17 -1.72
CA THR A 81 -0.88 -10.76 -1.67
C THR A 81 0.61 -10.57 -1.97
N PRO A 82 1.01 -9.59 -2.81
CA PRO A 82 2.42 -9.30 -3.09
C PRO A 82 3.18 -8.85 -1.84
N VAL A 83 4.35 -9.41 -1.61
CA VAL A 83 5.25 -9.06 -0.49
C VAL A 83 6.37 -8.17 -1.03
N PHE A 84 6.12 -6.90 -1.12
CA PHE A 84 7.04 -5.85 -1.60
C PHE A 84 7.72 -5.12 -0.44
N TYR A 85 7.60 -5.60 0.77
CA TYR A 85 8.05 -4.97 2.02
C TYR A 85 8.83 -5.94 2.89
N LYS A 86 9.62 -5.39 3.80
CA LYS A 86 10.37 -6.09 4.86
C LYS A 86 10.35 -5.25 6.11
N THR A 87 10.30 -5.90 7.28
CA THR A 87 10.39 -5.18 8.56
C THR A 87 11.81 -4.63 8.77
N LEU A 88 11.94 -3.53 9.54
CA LEU A 88 13.25 -2.91 9.80
C LEU A 88 14.27 -3.84 10.48
N ASN A 89 13.82 -4.89 11.13
CA ASN A 89 14.67 -5.80 11.91
C ASN A 89 15.08 -7.06 11.13
N GLU A 90 14.74 -7.16 9.85
CA GLU A 90 15.22 -8.26 9.03
C GLU A 90 16.73 -8.16 8.77
N ASN A 91 17.38 -9.32 8.63
CA ASN A 91 18.83 -9.40 8.39
C ASN A 91 19.23 -8.96 6.98
N SER A 92 18.31 -8.95 6.04
CA SER A 92 18.52 -8.52 4.66
C SER A 92 17.31 -7.74 4.15
N HIS A 93 17.59 -6.60 3.52
CA HIS A 93 16.59 -5.78 2.85
C HIS A 93 16.72 -5.87 1.32
N ASP A 94 17.16 -7.03 0.83
CA ASP A 94 17.15 -7.33 -0.62
C ASP A 94 15.74 -7.71 -1.06
N PHE A 95 15.33 -7.18 -2.20
CA PHE A 95 14.03 -7.48 -2.83
C PHE A 95 14.25 -8.24 -4.13
N GLN A 96 13.62 -9.40 -4.24
CA GLN A 96 13.60 -10.19 -5.45
C GLN A 96 12.25 -10.04 -6.13
N LEU A 97 12.22 -9.35 -7.26
CA LEU A 97 11.06 -9.24 -8.11
C LEU A 97 11.11 -10.29 -9.22
N HIS A 98 10.00 -10.56 -9.85
CA HIS A 98 9.90 -11.40 -11.03
C HIS A 98 9.12 -10.68 -12.12
N ARG A 99 9.30 -11.09 -13.37
CA ARG A 99 8.60 -10.49 -14.50
C ARG A 99 7.11 -10.74 -14.41
N TRP A 100 6.35 -9.69 -14.69
CA TRP A 100 4.91 -9.72 -14.72
C TRP A 100 4.37 -8.83 -15.83
N GLY A 101 3.99 -9.45 -16.95
CA GLY A 101 3.63 -8.71 -18.16
C GLY A 101 4.82 -7.99 -18.81
N THR A 102 4.54 -6.89 -19.50
CA THR A 102 5.52 -6.05 -20.16
C THR A 102 5.44 -4.62 -19.64
N VAL A 103 6.59 -3.95 -19.59
CA VAL A 103 6.64 -2.51 -19.24
C VAL A 103 5.76 -1.72 -20.20
N GLY A 104 4.81 -0.96 -19.66
CA GLY A 104 3.84 -0.19 -20.46
C GLY A 104 2.79 -1.04 -21.20
N GLY A 105 2.75 -2.38 -20.96
CA GLY A 105 1.82 -3.30 -21.59
C GLY A 105 0.39 -3.22 -21.04
N LYS A 106 -0.51 -3.94 -21.69
CA LYS A 106 -1.90 -4.09 -21.23
C LYS A 106 -1.95 -4.98 -19.98
N TYR A 107 -2.91 -4.70 -19.12
CA TYR A 107 -3.25 -5.50 -17.95
C TYR A 107 -4.74 -5.37 -17.63
N ALA A 108 -5.27 -6.24 -16.80
CA ALA A 108 -6.61 -6.15 -16.25
C ALA A 108 -6.54 -5.88 -14.74
N MET A 109 -7.28 -4.87 -14.28
CA MET A 109 -7.45 -4.57 -12.86
C MET A 109 -8.91 -4.75 -12.48
N MET A 110 -9.14 -5.54 -11.43
CA MET A 110 -10.44 -5.73 -10.81
C MET A 110 -10.46 -5.01 -9.48
N ALA A 111 -11.58 -4.41 -9.11
CA ALA A 111 -11.77 -3.78 -7.82
C ALA A 111 -12.91 -4.48 -7.07
N ALA A 112 -12.66 -4.85 -5.83
CA ALA A 112 -13.66 -5.34 -4.91
C ALA A 112 -13.59 -4.51 -3.63
N ALA A 113 -14.73 -4.18 -3.04
CA ALA A 113 -14.80 -3.42 -1.81
C ALA A 113 -15.72 -4.16 -0.83
N ASP A 114 -15.49 -3.92 0.46
CA ASP A 114 -16.42 -4.35 1.51
C ASP A 114 -16.74 -5.85 1.46
N THR A 115 -15.70 -6.69 1.35
CA THR A 115 -15.88 -8.15 1.41
C THR A 115 -16.39 -8.60 2.77
N GLN A 116 -15.98 -7.96 3.83
CA GLN A 116 -16.40 -7.94 5.25
C GLN A 116 -17.44 -9.00 5.65
N PRO A 117 -17.10 -10.32 5.63
CA PRO A 117 -18.06 -11.36 5.94
C PRO A 117 -18.47 -11.33 7.41
N ARG A 118 -19.81 -11.26 7.64
CA ARG A 118 -20.41 -11.39 8.97
C ARG A 118 -20.91 -12.81 9.17
N GLY A 119 -20.15 -13.61 9.92
CA GLY A 119 -20.52 -14.97 10.25
C GLY A 119 -20.37 -15.96 9.11
N GLU A 120 -20.62 -17.23 9.41
CA GLU A 120 -20.33 -18.39 8.54
C GLU A 120 -20.96 -18.31 7.16
N ASN A 121 -22.25 -17.91 7.07
CA ASN A 121 -22.94 -17.83 5.78
C ASN A 121 -22.30 -16.81 4.82
N ALA A 122 -21.83 -15.67 5.34
CA ALA A 122 -21.17 -14.65 4.53
C ALA A 122 -19.78 -15.12 4.08
N PHE A 123 -19.02 -15.78 4.97
CA PHE A 123 -17.77 -16.44 4.61
C PHE A 123 -17.98 -17.49 3.53
N HIS A 124 -18.98 -18.38 3.71
CA HIS A 124 -19.29 -19.39 2.72
C HIS A 124 -19.59 -18.81 1.34
N ARG A 125 -20.32 -17.70 1.27
CA ARG A 125 -20.59 -17.02 0.00
C ARG A 125 -19.35 -16.40 -0.65
N LEU A 126 -18.44 -15.84 0.14
CA LEU A 126 -17.14 -15.39 -0.38
C LEU A 126 -16.36 -16.56 -1.00
N GLU A 127 -16.29 -17.68 -0.29
CA GLU A 127 -15.52 -18.86 -0.68
C GLU A 127 -16.11 -19.59 -1.91
N THR A 128 -17.43 -19.61 -2.04
CA THR A 128 -18.13 -20.42 -3.07
C THR A 128 -18.67 -19.60 -4.24
N GLU A 129 -18.80 -18.29 -4.08
CA GLU A 129 -19.38 -17.41 -5.10
C GLU A 129 -18.33 -16.33 -5.51
N ALA A 130 -18.08 -15.33 -4.64
CA ALA A 130 -17.38 -14.11 -5.04
C ALA A 130 -15.90 -14.33 -5.41
N PHE A 131 -15.17 -15.13 -4.62
CA PHE A 131 -13.75 -15.41 -4.91
C PHE A 131 -13.54 -16.32 -6.12
N PRO A 132 -14.35 -17.39 -6.33
CA PRO A 132 -14.35 -18.14 -7.58
C PRO A 132 -14.67 -17.29 -8.81
N ASP A 133 -15.65 -16.37 -8.73
CA ASP A 133 -15.97 -15.47 -9.84
C ASP A 133 -14.80 -14.54 -10.16
N LEU A 134 -14.18 -13.93 -9.13
CA LEU A 134 -13.02 -13.09 -9.29
C LEU A 134 -11.84 -13.86 -9.93
N LYS A 135 -11.61 -15.09 -9.48
CA LYS A 135 -10.62 -16.00 -10.08
C LYS A 135 -10.92 -16.26 -11.55
N GLN A 136 -12.17 -16.62 -11.87
CA GLN A 136 -12.57 -16.91 -13.24
C GLN A 136 -12.30 -15.72 -14.16
N VAL A 137 -12.74 -14.52 -13.77
CA VAL A 137 -12.51 -13.29 -14.55
C VAL A 137 -11.00 -13.04 -14.73
N GLY A 138 -10.20 -13.21 -13.67
CA GLY A 138 -8.75 -13.08 -13.75
C GLY A 138 -8.13 -14.04 -14.75
N PHE A 139 -8.53 -15.32 -14.72
CA PHE A 139 -8.02 -16.33 -15.66
C PHE A 139 -8.48 -16.10 -17.11
N GLU A 140 -9.66 -15.56 -17.34
CA GLU A 140 -10.12 -15.17 -18.68
C GLU A 140 -9.18 -14.14 -19.33
N TYR A 141 -8.69 -13.14 -18.57
CA TYR A 141 -7.68 -12.22 -19.07
C TYR A 141 -6.32 -12.88 -19.22
N MET A 142 -5.87 -13.66 -18.23
CA MET A 142 -4.57 -14.32 -18.27
C MET A 142 -4.47 -15.33 -19.43
N SER A 143 -5.57 -16.00 -19.80
CA SER A 143 -5.61 -16.90 -20.97
C SER A 143 -5.39 -16.17 -22.29
N GLN A 144 -5.60 -14.86 -22.33
CA GLN A 144 -5.33 -13.96 -23.45
C GLN A 144 -3.94 -13.31 -23.36
N ASN A 145 -3.06 -13.77 -22.48
CA ASN A 145 -1.76 -13.17 -22.14
C ASN A 145 -1.88 -11.72 -21.62
N ILE A 146 -3.00 -11.37 -20.97
CA ILE A 146 -3.20 -10.10 -20.31
C ILE A 146 -3.04 -10.36 -18.80
N PRO A 147 -1.95 -9.88 -18.16
CA PRO A 147 -1.76 -10.01 -16.72
C PRO A 147 -2.94 -9.39 -15.96
N ALA A 148 -3.37 -10.04 -14.87
CA ALA A 148 -4.51 -9.60 -14.09
C ALA A 148 -4.16 -9.51 -12.61
N PHE A 149 -4.68 -8.50 -11.94
CA PHE A 149 -4.63 -8.35 -10.47
C PHE A 149 -5.93 -7.75 -9.96
N ALA A 150 -6.15 -7.81 -8.65
CA ALA A 150 -7.27 -7.10 -8.04
C ALA A 150 -6.79 -6.19 -6.91
N ILE A 151 -7.61 -5.19 -6.60
CA ILE A 151 -7.46 -4.31 -5.43
C ILE A 151 -8.68 -4.55 -4.54
N PHE A 152 -8.44 -4.89 -3.28
CA PHE A 152 -9.48 -4.96 -2.26
C PHE A 152 -9.52 -3.64 -1.52
N LEU A 153 -10.58 -2.86 -1.75
CA LEU A 153 -10.70 -1.46 -1.33
C LEU A 153 -11.17 -1.30 0.13
N GLY A 154 -10.64 -2.12 1.03
CA GLY A 154 -10.87 -2.04 2.45
C GLY A 154 -12.10 -2.80 2.94
N ASP A 155 -12.24 -2.84 4.26
CA ASP A 155 -13.22 -3.63 4.98
C ASP A 155 -13.17 -5.11 4.54
N ILE A 156 -11.95 -5.66 4.63
CA ILE A 156 -11.69 -7.07 4.27
C ILE A 156 -12.43 -7.99 5.24
N LEU A 157 -12.46 -7.60 6.52
CA LEU A 157 -13.21 -8.27 7.58
C LEU A 157 -14.24 -7.33 8.22
N TRP A 158 -15.12 -7.88 9.06
CA TRP A 158 -16.08 -7.12 9.87
C TRP A 158 -15.71 -7.15 11.35
N ASP A 159 -14.74 -6.36 11.80
CA ASP A 159 -14.29 -6.28 13.21
C ASP A 159 -13.79 -7.61 13.84
N ASN A 160 -13.81 -8.70 13.11
CA ASN A 160 -13.41 -10.05 13.56
C ASN A 160 -11.98 -10.36 13.10
N LEU A 161 -11.02 -9.54 13.56
CA LEU A 161 -9.64 -9.53 13.08
C LEU A 161 -8.89 -10.85 13.30
N GLU A 162 -9.37 -11.70 14.20
CA GLU A 162 -8.89 -13.07 14.40
C GLU A 162 -9.08 -13.96 13.16
N MET A 163 -9.93 -13.52 12.22
CA MET A 163 -10.16 -14.21 10.96
C MET A 163 -9.18 -13.83 9.84
N PHE A 164 -8.24 -12.91 10.06
CA PHE A 164 -7.21 -12.59 9.07
C PHE A 164 -6.43 -13.81 8.55
N PRO A 165 -6.01 -14.78 9.37
CA PRO A 165 -5.39 -15.99 8.85
C PRO A 165 -6.29 -16.77 7.89
N HIS A 166 -7.58 -16.88 8.19
CA HIS A 166 -8.54 -17.60 7.37
C HIS A 166 -8.80 -16.89 6.04
N ILE A 167 -9.17 -15.60 6.09
CA ILE A 167 -9.46 -14.83 4.86
C ILE A 167 -8.23 -14.77 3.93
N LYS A 168 -7.01 -14.72 4.49
CA LYS A 168 -5.77 -14.76 3.69
C LYS A 168 -5.58 -16.09 2.97
N GLN A 169 -5.98 -17.20 3.57
CA GLN A 169 -5.99 -18.51 2.91
C GLN A 169 -7.01 -18.55 1.75
N GLU A 170 -8.18 -17.94 1.95
CA GLU A 170 -9.20 -17.87 0.89
C GLU A 170 -8.75 -16.94 -0.25
N ILE A 171 -8.16 -15.78 0.06
CA ILE A 171 -7.54 -14.89 -0.93
C ILE A 171 -6.50 -15.64 -1.78
N ALA A 172 -5.70 -16.51 -1.18
CA ALA A 172 -4.70 -17.30 -1.91
C ALA A 172 -5.32 -18.22 -2.99
N LYS A 173 -6.56 -18.69 -2.79
CA LYS A 173 -7.27 -19.56 -3.74
C LYS A 173 -7.74 -18.82 -5.00
N ILE A 174 -7.79 -17.48 -4.97
CA ILE A 174 -8.13 -16.65 -6.12
C ILE A 174 -7.03 -16.76 -7.20
N GLN A 175 -5.77 -16.95 -6.81
CA GLN A 175 -4.63 -17.20 -7.69
C GLN A 175 -4.28 -16.05 -8.66
N ILE A 176 -4.71 -14.85 -8.35
CA ILE A 176 -4.24 -13.59 -8.95
C ILE A 176 -3.70 -12.71 -7.83
N PRO A 177 -2.75 -11.80 -8.10
CA PRO A 177 -2.25 -10.87 -7.08
C PRO A 177 -3.36 -9.95 -6.57
N ILE A 178 -3.49 -9.86 -5.25
CA ILE A 178 -4.45 -8.98 -4.58
C ILE A 178 -3.70 -7.91 -3.81
N TYR A 179 -3.96 -6.64 -4.13
CA TYR A 179 -3.43 -5.47 -3.42
C TYR A 179 -4.48 -4.99 -2.40
N PRO A 180 -4.25 -5.19 -1.10
CA PRO A 180 -5.22 -4.83 -0.08
C PRO A 180 -5.11 -3.35 0.30
N VAL A 181 -6.26 -2.72 0.53
CA VAL A 181 -6.42 -1.42 1.19
C VAL A 181 -7.00 -1.69 2.57
N ILE A 182 -6.60 -0.94 3.59
CA ILE A 182 -7.20 -1.03 4.91
C ILE A 182 -8.51 -0.24 4.96
N GLY A 183 -9.55 -0.81 5.60
CA GLY A 183 -10.82 -0.15 5.87
C GLY A 183 -11.07 0.04 7.36
N ASN A 184 -12.15 0.70 7.73
CA ASN A 184 -12.43 1.01 9.14
C ASN A 184 -12.77 -0.23 9.99
N HIS A 185 -13.21 -1.32 9.37
CA HIS A 185 -13.45 -2.59 10.05
C HIS A 185 -12.19 -3.47 10.16
N ASP A 186 -11.10 -3.08 9.51
CA ASP A 186 -9.82 -3.79 9.57
C ASP A 186 -8.88 -3.24 10.68
N HIS A 187 -9.29 -2.17 11.38
CA HIS A 187 -8.59 -1.61 12.53
C HIS A 187 -8.97 -2.33 13.83
N ASP A 188 -7.98 -2.57 14.69
CA ASP A 188 -8.22 -3.06 16.06
C ASP A 188 -8.88 -1.97 16.89
N LYS A 189 -10.13 -2.20 17.28
CA LYS A 189 -10.95 -1.24 18.01
C LYS A 189 -10.75 -1.30 19.52
N GLU A 190 -9.93 -2.22 20.02
CA GLU A 190 -9.63 -2.36 21.44
C GLU A 190 -8.43 -1.47 21.88
N VAL A 191 -7.68 -0.93 20.92
CA VAL A 191 -6.61 0.04 21.18
C VAL A 191 -7.10 1.47 21.01
N SER A 192 -6.33 2.46 21.49
CA SER A 192 -6.71 3.88 21.42
C SER A 192 -5.90 4.69 20.42
N ASP A 193 -4.79 4.16 19.95
CA ASP A 193 -3.83 4.83 19.07
C ASP A 193 -4.06 4.41 17.61
N ASP A 194 -3.97 5.39 16.70
CA ASP A 194 -4.22 5.19 15.27
C ASP A 194 -3.23 4.19 14.65
N ASP A 195 -1.95 4.38 14.91
CA ASP A 195 -0.91 3.48 14.40
C ASP A 195 -1.07 2.08 14.99
N ALA A 196 -1.25 1.97 16.32
CA ALA A 196 -1.44 0.69 16.97
C ALA A 196 -2.68 -0.05 16.45
N SER A 197 -3.73 0.64 16.04
CA SER A 197 -4.97 0.01 15.55
C SER A 197 -4.80 -0.79 14.27
N ALA A 198 -3.80 -0.46 13.45
CA ALA A 198 -3.50 -1.18 12.21
C ALA A 198 -2.51 -2.34 12.38
N HIS A 199 -2.12 -2.71 13.62
CA HIS A 199 -1.04 -3.67 13.86
C HIS A 199 -1.32 -5.07 13.30
N LEU A 200 -2.55 -5.59 13.43
CA LEU A 200 -2.95 -6.88 12.87
C LEU A 200 -3.01 -6.83 11.35
N TYR A 201 -3.58 -5.77 10.77
CA TYR A 201 -3.56 -5.59 9.32
C TYR A 201 -2.13 -5.59 8.79
N ARG A 202 -1.21 -4.82 9.41
CA ARG A 202 0.21 -4.79 9.02
C ARG A 202 0.89 -6.15 9.14
N HIS A 203 0.54 -6.94 10.13
CA HIS A 203 1.09 -8.29 10.28
C HIS A 203 0.73 -9.21 9.11
N PHE A 204 -0.50 -9.13 8.58
CA PHE A 204 -0.98 -10.00 7.52
C PHE A 204 -0.77 -9.45 6.12
N PHE A 205 -0.82 -8.13 5.94
CA PHE A 205 -0.87 -7.47 4.63
C PHE A 205 0.27 -6.47 4.38
N GLY A 206 1.03 -6.08 5.39
CA GLY A 206 2.15 -5.14 5.27
C GLY A 206 1.73 -3.68 5.40
N PRO A 207 2.39 -2.74 4.70
CA PRO A 207 2.13 -1.31 4.82
C PRO A 207 0.68 -0.94 4.55
N THR A 208 0.13 0.00 5.34
CA THR A 208 -1.24 0.50 5.16
C THR A 208 -1.33 1.52 4.01
N TYR A 209 -0.20 2.13 3.64
CA TYR A 209 -0.11 2.97 2.44
C TYR A 209 1.16 2.64 1.65
N TYR A 210 1.04 2.60 0.34
CA TYR A 210 2.11 2.19 -0.57
C TYR A 210 1.79 2.57 -2.00
N ALA A 211 2.72 2.31 -2.92
CA ALA A 211 2.52 2.52 -4.34
C ALA A 211 3.07 1.35 -5.17
N PHE A 212 2.56 1.19 -6.37
CA PHE A 212 3.07 0.27 -7.38
C PHE A 212 2.67 0.74 -8.78
N ASN A 213 3.28 0.18 -9.81
CA ASN A 213 3.00 0.55 -11.20
C ASN A 213 2.57 -0.67 -12.00
N ALA A 214 1.59 -0.49 -12.87
CA ALA A 214 1.14 -1.51 -13.81
C ALA A 214 0.92 -0.90 -15.20
N GLY A 215 1.44 -1.54 -16.26
CA GLY A 215 1.36 -0.97 -17.59
C GLY A 215 1.98 0.42 -17.65
N LYS A 216 1.18 1.43 -17.98
CA LYS A 216 1.58 2.86 -18.01
C LYS A 216 1.07 3.64 -16.80
N ASP A 217 0.39 2.97 -15.89
CA ASP A 217 -0.38 3.60 -14.84
C ASP A 217 0.35 3.46 -13.48
N TYR A 218 0.10 4.44 -12.63
CA TYR A 218 0.66 4.57 -11.29
C TYR A 218 -0.46 4.41 -10.28
N TYR A 219 -0.23 3.58 -9.27
CA TYR A 219 -1.19 3.30 -8.21
C TYR A 219 -0.64 3.80 -6.89
N ILE A 220 -1.44 4.54 -6.15
CA ILE A 220 -1.20 4.91 -4.76
C ILE A 220 -2.33 4.31 -3.93
N VAL A 221 -1.98 3.51 -2.96
CA VAL A 221 -2.89 2.98 -1.94
C VAL A 221 -2.70 3.79 -0.68
N LEU A 222 -3.80 4.24 -0.07
CA LEU A 222 -3.78 5.11 1.10
C LEU A 222 -4.70 4.54 2.19
N ASP A 223 -4.26 4.72 3.42
CA ASP A 223 -5.06 4.56 4.61
C ASP A 223 -5.73 5.90 4.94
N ASN A 224 -7.01 6.01 4.63
CA ASN A 224 -7.76 7.24 4.90
C ASN A 224 -8.73 7.10 6.07
N ILE A 225 -8.44 6.18 6.99
CA ILE A 225 -9.16 6.00 8.24
C ILE A 225 -8.26 6.47 9.39
N LEU A 226 -8.60 7.57 10.00
CA LEU A 226 -7.92 8.10 11.17
C LEU A 226 -8.63 7.61 12.43
N TYR A 227 -8.15 6.54 13.02
CA TYR A 227 -8.75 5.96 14.22
C TYR A 227 -8.53 6.87 15.43
N LYS A 228 -9.58 7.12 16.20
CA LYS A 228 -9.60 8.08 17.34
C LYS A 228 -9.79 7.39 18.69
N GLY A 229 -9.70 6.06 18.72
CA GLY A 229 -10.03 5.29 19.91
C GLY A 229 -11.54 5.18 20.17
N ASN A 230 -11.91 4.32 21.12
CA ASN A 230 -13.30 4.12 21.51
C ASN A 230 -14.23 3.80 20.32
N LYS A 231 -13.78 3.01 19.37
CA LYS A 231 -14.54 2.62 18.16
C LYS A 231 -14.95 3.78 17.26
N LYS A 232 -14.24 4.92 17.35
CA LYS A 232 -14.47 6.11 16.52
C LYS A 232 -13.34 6.30 15.53
N TYR A 233 -13.66 6.81 14.36
CA TYR A 233 -12.69 7.23 13.35
C TYR A 233 -13.17 8.48 12.61
N GLU A 234 -12.24 9.13 11.95
CA GLU A 234 -12.47 10.21 11.00
C GLU A 234 -11.93 9.81 9.63
N VAL A 235 -12.54 10.31 8.58
CA VAL A 235 -12.02 10.12 7.22
C VAL A 235 -11.04 11.23 6.90
N GLY A 236 -9.82 10.86 6.56
CA GLY A 236 -8.76 11.82 6.22
C GLY A 236 -7.41 11.14 6.08
N LEU A 237 -6.38 11.94 5.81
CA LEU A 237 -5.00 11.49 5.76
C LEU A 237 -4.21 12.24 6.85
N ASN A 238 -3.35 11.55 7.56
CA ASN A 238 -2.41 12.19 8.48
C ASN A 238 -1.29 12.91 7.71
N ASP A 239 -0.57 13.79 8.39
CA ASP A 239 0.50 14.60 7.79
C ASP A 239 1.64 13.73 7.22
N GLN A 240 1.92 12.59 7.83
CA GLN A 240 2.96 11.66 7.35
C GLN A 240 2.59 11.12 5.96
N GLN A 241 1.38 10.59 5.78
CA GLN A 241 0.92 10.12 4.48
C GLN A 241 0.85 11.25 3.45
N LEU A 242 0.35 12.43 3.83
CA LEU A 242 0.30 13.60 2.93
C LEU A 242 1.71 13.99 2.44
N ASN A 243 2.69 13.99 3.33
CA ASN A 243 4.07 14.29 2.97
C ASN A 243 4.68 13.18 2.11
N TRP A 244 4.40 11.92 2.43
CA TRP A 244 4.82 10.78 1.62
C TRP A 244 4.24 10.86 0.20
N VAL A 245 2.94 11.14 0.04
CA VAL A 245 2.31 11.32 -1.28
C VAL A 245 2.99 12.45 -2.06
N LYS A 246 3.18 13.64 -1.44
CA LYS A 246 3.86 14.78 -2.09
C LYS A 246 5.27 14.41 -2.57
N SER A 247 6.01 13.64 -1.78
CA SER A 247 7.36 13.19 -2.12
C SER A 247 7.32 12.13 -3.21
N TYR A 248 6.41 11.17 -3.14
CA TYR A 248 6.25 10.12 -4.15
C TYR A 248 5.86 10.69 -5.52
N LEU A 249 5.01 11.71 -5.57
CA LEU A 249 4.58 12.34 -6.83
C LEU A 249 5.75 12.93 -7.65
N GLN A 250 6.92 13.15 -7.06
CA GLN A 250 8.13 13.57 -7.80
C GLN A 250 8.69 12.46 -8.69
N TYR A 251 8.36 11.21 -8.41
CA TYR A 251 8.74 10.04 -9.20
C TYR A 251 7.70 9.64 -10.25
N VAL A 252 6.52 10.30 -10.24
CA VAL A 252 5.45 10.06 -11.21
C VAL A 252 5.62 11.02 -12.38
N PRO A 253 5.75 10.54 -13.63
CA PRO A 253 5.89 11.40 -14.79
C PRO A 253 4.68 12.31 -14.98
N LYS A 254 4.90 13.55 -15.42
CA LYS A 254 3.80 14.46 -15.77
C LYS A 254 2.96 13.87 -16.89
N GLY A 255 1.64 13.88 -16.70
CA GLY A 255 0.69 13.33 -17.66
C GLY A 255 0.48 11.81 -17.54
N ALA A 256 1.11 11.14 -16.57
CA ALA A 256 0.79 9.75 -16.26
C ALA A 256 -0.62 9.64 -15.67
N HIS A 257 -1.27 8.51 -15.89
CA HIS A 257 -2.49 8.17 -15.16
C HIS A 257 -2.13 7.75 -13.74
N LEU A 258 -2.84 8.34 -12.78
CA LEU A 258 -2.67 8.04 -11.37
C LEU A 258 -3.99 7.54 -10.79
N PHE A 259 -3.98 6.31 -10.29
CA PHE A 259 -5.08 5.73 -9.52
C PHE A 259 -4.78 5.90 -8.04
N VAL A 260 -5.69 6.55 -7.34
CA VAL A 260 -5.61 6.70 -5.88
C VAL A 260 -6.66 5.78 -5.27
N CYS A 261 -6.20 4.75 -4.56
CA CYS A 261 -7.03 3.70 -3.98
C CYS A 261 -7.12 3.91 -2.47
N MET A 262 -8.32 4.06 -1.96
CA MET A 262 -8.60 4.23 -0.54
C MET A 262 -9.99 3.66 -0.22
N HIS A 263 -10.24 3.36 1.05
CA HIS A 263 -11.52 2.79 1.46
C HIS A 263 -12.66 3.81 1.45
N ALA A 264 -12.54 4.85 2.26
CA ALA A 264 -13.57 5.87 2.32
C ALA A 264 -13.46 6.85 1.13
N PRO A 265 -14.57 7.33 0.55
CA PRO A 265 -14.54 8.31 -0.53
C PRO A 265 -13.77 9.57 -0.14
N ALA A 266 -12.85 10.05 -1.01
CA ALA A 266 -12.08 11.28 -0.77
C ALA A 266 -12.96 12.53 -0.71
N TYR A 267 -14.09 12.48 -1.36
CA TYR A 267 -15.08 13.57 -1.40
C TYR A 267 -16.48 13.01 -1.17
N PHE A 268 -17.13 13.48 -0.12
CA PHE A 268 -18.48 13.11 0.25
C PHE A 268 -19.31 14.37 0.42
N TYR A 269 -20.17 14.67 -0.55
CA TYR A 269 -21.11 15.79 -0.46
C TYR A 269 -22.55 15.27 -0.50
N ASN A 270 -23.24 15.34 0.62
CA ASN A 270 -24.68 15.07 0.75
C ASN A 270 -25.18 13.80 0.06
N CYS A 271 -24.50 12.68 0.21
CA CYS A 271 -24.93 11.41 -0.41
C CYS A 271 -25.07 11.47 -1.94
N LEU A 272 -24.28 12.27 -2.62
CA LEU A 272 -24.26 12.40 -4.08
C LEU A 272 -23.84 11.12 -4.81
N LEU A 273 -23.51 10.05 -4.11
CA LEU A 273 -23.45 8.70 -4.69
C LEU A 273 -24.73 8.32 -5.46
N TYR A 274 -25.84 9.00 -5.18
CA TYR A 274 -27.12 8.83 -5.89
C TYR A 274 -27.32 9.81 -7.05
N THR A 275 -26.41 10.71 -7.32
CA THR A 275 -26.55 11.70 -8.38
C THR A 275 -25.80 11.39 -9.67
N SER A 276 -24.92 10.37 -9.65
CA SER A 276 -24.44 9.71 -10.85
C SER A 276 -25.22 8.41 -11.01
N PRO A 277 -26.27 8.35 -11.82
CA PRO A 277 -26.98 7.09 -12.03
C PRO A 277 -25.99 6.08 -12.60
N SER A 278 -25.75 5.01 -11.85
CA SER A 278 -25.06 3.85 -12.36
C SER A 278 -25.82 3.37 -13.60
N PRO A 279 -25.17 2.85 -14.63
CA PRO A 279 -25.87 2.20 -15.74
C PRO A 279 -26.87 1.11 -15.32
N ARG A 280 -26.76 0.61 -14.07
CA ARG A 280 -27.71 -0.33 -13.46
C ARG A 280 -28.96 0.34 -12.91
N ASP A 281 -28.92 1.64 -12.60
CA ASP A 281 -30.03 2.38 -12.00
C ASP A 281 -30.96 2.99 -13.05
N THR A 282 -30.65 2.79 -14.32
CA THR A 282 -31.44 3.28 -15.47
C THR A 282 -32.31 2.20 -16.13
N ARG A 283 -32.61 1.09 -15.42
CA ARG A 283 -33.52 0.05 -15.89
C ARG A 283 -34.83 0.06 -15.16
#